data_15fc115af05f9cc3e013bb0d33470d65
#
_entry.id   15fc115af05f9cc3e013bb0d33470d65
#
_cell.length_a   1.000
_cell.length_b   1.000
_cell.length_c   1.000
_cell.angle_alpha   90.00
_cell.angle_beta   90.00
_cell.angle_gamma   90.00
#
_symmetry.space_group_name_H-M   'P 1'
#
loop_
_entity.id
_entity.type
_entity.pdbx_description
1 polymer ?
#
loop_
_entity_poly.entity_id
_entity_poly.type
_entity_poly.pdbx_seq_one_letter_code
_entity_poly.pdbx_strand_id
1 'polypeptide(L)'
;IDEKKQFAQIRLADMVKDFDHKPESLQWSWTAEKYVEKAAQPKKSKKKGKKVQHSESSQVSDLKVGLTKEGVASILIPDKNWNGAAKITFTVTDPEGATASTSAIFTVKSVNDAPVISKDASQGEKIREGEKFKSVLLSSLASDADHSAKDLKWTISGNKDLNVKINKDNTVSITTPNAEWNGREMLTFTVTDPEGAKANHRMTFEVTPVNDSPKIQKIANQTIKEGEKFNPVRLDQFVKDPDNKPAEMKWSVKNLKDIKKGLKVEITPSRQLQVSAENKHFWCPSQPITLRVADPAGYADTMTIFYEIKSVNDAPTMKDIQGQKIREKAQFREIKLDQYVMDSDHR
;
A
#
# COMPACT_ATOMS: atom_id res chain seq x y z
N ILE A 1 45.70 -13.66 5.03
CA ILE A 1 44.60 -13.87 5.98
C ILE A 1 43.30 -13.40 5.35
N ASP A 2 42.18 -13.78 5.90
CA ASP A 2 40.87 -13.22 5.57
C ASP A 2 40.70 -11.91 6.36
N GLU A 3 39.88 -11.00 5.88
CA GLU A 3 39.51 -9.79 6.65
C GLU A 3 38.86 -10.16 7.98
N LYS A 4 38.81 -9.24 8.91
CA LYS A 4 38.40 -9.46 10.33
C LYS A 4 39.37 -10.34 11.14
N LYS A 5 40.44 -10.87 10.54
CA LYS A 5 41.53 -11.58 11.21
C LYS A 5 42.73 -10.65 11.38
N GLN A 6 43.66 -11.01 12.26
CA GLN A 6 44.89 -10.27 12.49
C GLN A 6 46.12 -11.07 12.06
N PHE A 7 47.14 -10.42 11.55
CA PHE A 7 48.42 -11.05 11.31
C PHE A 7 49.11 -11.41 12.65
N ALA A 8 49.82 -12.51 12.65
CA ALA A 8 50.70 -12.85 13.75
C ALA A 8 51.84 -11.86 13.82
N GLN A 9 52.34 -11.59 15.03
CA GLN A 9 53.54 -10.81 15.23
C GLN A 9 54.75 -11.50 14.61
N ILE A 10 55.67 -10.70 14.09
CA ILE A 10 56.91 -11.19 13.46
C ILE A 10 58.07 -10.75 14.31
N ARG A 11 58.87 -11.69 14.81
CA ARG A 11 60.10 -11.42 15.53
C ARG A 11 61.26 -11.31 14.51
N LEU A 12 61.51 -10.10 14.04
CA LEU A 12 62.58 -9.81 13.08
C LEU A 12 63.96 -10.05 13.65
N ALA A 13 64.13 -9.83 14.96
CA ALA A 13 65.38 -10.09 15.68
C ALA A 13 65.84 -11.56 15.57
N ASP A 14 64.90 -12.52 15.47
CA ASP A 14 65.20 -13.94 15.30
C ASP A 14 65.69 -14.28 13.88
N MET A 15 65.55 -13.36 12.93
CA MET A 15 65.91 -13.52 11.50
C MET A 15 67.25 -12.87 11.12
N VAL A 16 67.87 -12.15 12.07
CA VAL A 16 69.11 -11.42 11.85
C VAL A 16 70.29 -12.10 12.57
N LYS A 17 71.41 -12.23 11.88
CA LYS A 17 72.68 -12.54 12.50
C LYS A 17 73.67 -11.42 12.21
N ASP A 18 74.15 -10.82 13.27
CA ASP A 18 75.28 -9.90 13.24
C ASP A 18 76.42 -10.53 14.09
N PHE A 19 77.63 -10.51 13.60
CA PHE A 19 78.77 -11.14 14.25
C PHE A 19 79.46 -10.23 15.26
N ASP A 20 79.27 -8.92 15.05
CA ASP A 20 80.04 -7.89 15.81
C ASP A 20 79.11 -7.16 16.79
N HIS A 21 77.81 -7.20 16.57
CA HIS A 21 76.85 -6.46 17.37
C HIS A 21 75.75 -7.36 17.94
N LYS A 22 75.34 -6.98 19.16
CA LYS A 22 74.17 -7.65 19.80
C LYS A 22 72.87 -7.14 19.19
N PRO A 23 71.80 -7.98 19.15
CA PRO A 23 70.51 -7.60 18.57
C PRO A 23 69.92 -6.30 19.16
N GLU A 24 70.20 -5.98 20.41
CA GLU A 24 69.72 -4.80 21.12
C GLU A 24 70.30 -3.47 20.61
N SER A 25 71.46 -3.54 19.90
CA SER A 25 72.10 -2.37 19.33
C SER A 25 71.66 -2.05 17.90
N LEU A 26 70.90 -2.96 17.29
CA LEU A 26 70.42 -2.80 15.92
C LEU A 26 69.23 -1.87 15.85
N GLN A 27 69.17 -1.03 14.80
CA GLN A 27 68.07 -0.12 14.53
C GLN A 27 67.18 -0.70 13.44
N TRP A 28 65.88 -0.68 13.69
CA TRP A 28 64.89 -1.22 12.77
C TRP A 28 64.08 -0.11 12.12
N SER A 29 63.83 -0.25 10.81
CA SER A 29 62.95 0.60 10.02
C SER A 29 62.12 -0.23 9.04
N TRP A 30 61.11 0.41 8.48
CA TRP A 30 60.24 -0.27 7.49
C TRP A 30 59.69 0.71 6.45
N THR A 31 59.35 0.17 5.27
CA THR A 31 58.58 0.86 4.22
C THR A 31 57.46 -0.06 3.76
N ALA A 32 56.31 0.51 3.39
CA ALA A 32 55.19 -0.25 2.88
C ALA A 32 54.66 0.38 1.59
N GLU A 33 54.48 -0.42 0.56
CA GLU A 33 53.93 -0.03 -0.71
C GLU A 33 52.72 -0.91 -1.07
N LYS A 34 51.74 -0.35 -1.79
CA LYS A 34 50.57 -1.11 -2.28
C LYS A 34 51.02 -2.18 -3.27
N TYR A 35 50.67 -3.44 -3.02
CA TYR A 35 50.99 -4.54 -3.90
C TYR A 35 49.77 -4.89 -4.74
N VAL A 36 49.96 -4.91 -6.10
CA VAL A 36 48.97 -5.40 -7.05
C VAL A 36 49.54 -6.63 -7.69
N GLU A 37 48.91 -7.77 -7.47
CA GLU A 37 49.28 -9.04 -8.09
C GLU A 37 49.16 -8.89 -9.61
N LYS A 38 50.26 -9.10 -10.36
CA LYS A 38 50.21 -9.09 -11.81
C LYS A 38 49.43 -10.31 -12.27
N ALA A 39 48.22 -10.12 -12.74
CA ALA A 39 47.46 -11.19 -13.36
C ALA A 39 48.35 -11.88 -14.43
N ALA A 40 48.48 -13.21 -14.35
CA ALA A 40 49.22 -14.01 -15.31
C ALA A 40 48.69 -13.72 -16.71
N GLN A 41 49.47 -13.01 -17.54
CA GLN A 41 49.07 -12.71 -18.92
C GLN A 41 48.98 -14.02 -19.70
N PRO A 42 47.87 -14.26 -20.43
CA PRO A 42 47.82 -15.38 -21.36
C PRO A 42 48.91 -15.16 -22.42
N LYS A 43 49.73 -16.19 -22.68
CA LYS A 43 50.82 -16.16 -23.67
C LYS A 43 50.32 -15.64 -25.00
N LYS A 44 50.52 -14.34 -25.30
CA LYS A 44 50.21 -13.76 -26.62
C LYS A 44 51.35 -13.97 -27.57
N SER A 45 51.02 -14.48 -28.75
CA SER A 45 51.86 -14.57 -29.93
C SER A 45 52.48 -13.21 -30.27
N LYS A 46 53.76 -13.27 -30.74
CA LYS A 46 54.60 -12.14 -31.13
C LYS A 46 53.89 -11.20 -32.11
N LYS A 47 53.58 -9.95 -31.67
CA LYS A 47 53.56 -8.79 -32.57
C LYS A 47 54.36 -7.64 -31.93
N LYS A 48 55.37 -7.20 -32.69
CA LYS A 48 56.24 -6.04 -32.37
C LYS A 48 55.38 -4.76 -32.30
N GLY A 49 55.55 -3.95 -31.25
CA GLY A 49 55.12 -2.59 -31.30
C GLY A 49 54.90 -1.91 -29.94
N LYS A 50 55.73 -0.91 -29.64
CA LYS A 50 55.73 0.16 -28.66
C LYS A 50 55.90 -0.21 -27.17
N LYS A 51 57.07 0.23 -26.67
CA LYS A 51 57.33 0.39 -25.24
C LYS A 51 56.30 1.36 -24.65
N VAL A 52 55.47 0.87 -23.79
CA VAL A 52 54.71 1.69 -22.84
C VAL A 52 55.56 1.75 -21.57
N GLN A 53 56.05 2.94 -21.22
CA GLN A 53 56.61 3.20 -19.92
C GLN A 53 55.49 3.19 -18.91
N HIS A 54 55.47 2.18 -18.04
CA HIS A 54 54.65 2.21 -16.84
C HIS A 54 55.41 2.99 -15.77
N SER A 55 54.88 4.16 -15.42
CA SER A 55 55.24 4.85 -14.20
C SER A 55 54.66 4.04 -13.04
N GLU A 56 55.51 3.36 -12.28
CA GLU A 56 55.14 2.84 -10.96
C GLU A 56 54.87 4.04 -10.05
N SER A 57 53.61 4.44 -9.86
CA SER A 57 53.26 5.32 -8.76
C SER A 57 53.32 4.49 -7.48
N SER A 58 54.29 4.75 -6.64
CA SER A 58 54.36 4.20 -5.28
C SER A 58 53.19 4.76 -4.45
N GLN A 59 52.06 4.08 -4.52
CA GLN A 59 50.95 4.36 -3.58
C GLN A 59 51.33 3.78 -2.22
N VAL A 60 51.26 4.63 -1.17
CA VAL A 60 51.48 4.22 0.22
C VAL A 60 50.42 3.15 0.57
N SER A 61 50.84 2.11 1.26
CA SER A 61 49.94 1.07 1.76
C SER A 61 49.06 1.62 2.90
N ASP A 62 47.79 1.17 2.90
CA ASP A 62 46.86 1.46 4.00
C ASP A 62 47.17 0.64 5.28
N LEU A 63 47.93 -0.48 5.15
CA LEU A 63 48.35 -1.29 6.30
C LEU A 63 49.30 -0.48 7.19
N LYS A 64 49.07 -0.51 8.47
CA LYS A 64 49.94 0.13 9.48
C LYS A 64 50.87 -0.90 10.07
N VAL A 65 52.14 -0.50 10.23
CA VAL A 65 53.17 -1.34 10.84
C VAL A 65 53.57 -0.73 12.19
N GLY A 66 53.39 -1.47 13.28
CA GLY A 66 53.97 -1.21 14.56
C GLY A 66 55.30 -1.96 14.69
N LEU A 67 56.40 -1.28 14.99
CA LEU A 67 57.74 -1.87 15.12
C LEU A 67 58.34 -1.47 16.44
N THR A 68 58.71 -2.45 17.27
CA THR A 68 59.37 -2.20 18.56
C THR A 68 60.87 -2.14 18.40
N LYS A 69 61.57 -1.57 19.40
CA LYS A 69 63.03 -1.52 19.42
C LYS A 69 63.69 -2.90 19.49
N GLU A 70 62.97 -3.87 20.05
CA GLU A 70 63.40 -5.27 20.16
C GLU A 70 63.17 -6.05 18.83
N GLY A 71 62.80 -5.37 17.74
CA GLY A 71 62.62 -5.97 16.45
C GLY A 71 61.36 -6.83 16.31
N VAL A 72 60.26 -6.48 17.03
CA VAL A 72 58.96 -7.13 16.88
C VAL A 72 58.05 -6.28 16.01
N ALA A 73 57.63 -6.81 14.89
CA ALA A 73 56.71 -6.14 13.94
C ALA A 73 55.27 -6.67 14.11
N SER A 74 54.34 -5.74 14.17
CA SER A 74 52.87 -5.98 14.18
C SER A 74 52.27 -5.31 12.96
N ILE A 75 51.55 -6.07 12.13
CA ILE A 75 50.88 -5.55 10.94
C ILE A 75 49.39 -5.38 11.28
N LEU A 76 48.91 -4.13 11.21
CA LEU A 76 47.59 -3.73 11.62
C LEU A 76 46.73 -3.41 10.37
N ILE A 77 45.52 -3.97 10.31
CA ILE A 77 44.52 -3.71 9.29
C ILE A 77 43.80 -2.39 9.64
N PRO A 78 43.55 -1.46 8.68
CA PRO A 78 42.94 -0.16 8.94
C PRO A 78 41.56 -0.23 9.58
N ASP A 79 40.74 -1.10 9.05
CA ASP A 79 39.41 -1.41 9.56
C ASP A 79 39.04 -2.88 9.27
N LYS A 80 37.98 -3.34 9.88
CA LYS A 80 37.56 -4.77 9.81
C LYS A 80 37.18 -5.27 8.42
N ASN A 81 36.78 -4.38 7.50
CA ASN A 81 36.32 -4.71 6.15
C ASN A 81 37.39 -4.34 5.10
N TRP A 82 38.59 -3.97 5.54
CA TRP A 82 39.67 -3.68 4.60
C TRP A 82 40.23 -4.95 3.98
N ASN A 83 40.33 -4.98 2.69
CA ASN A 83 41.00 -6.04 1.93
C ASN A 83 42.01 -5.43 0.96
N GLY A 84 43.02 -6.20 0.61
CA GLY A 84 44.08 -5.76 -0.27
C GLY A 84 45.42 -6.41 0.04
N ALA A 85 46.49 -5.95 -0.62
CA ALA A 85 47.81 -6.45 -0.38
C ALA A 85 48.83 -5.30 -0.31
N ALA A 86 49.82 -5.49 0.55
CA ALA A 86 50.96 -4.61 0.65
C ALA A 86 52.28 -5.38 0.70
N LYS A 87 53.32 -4.88 0.03
CA LYS A 87 54.67 -5.34 0.18
C LYS A 87 55.32 -4.49 1.28
N ILE A 88 55.74 -5.11 2.36
CA ILE A 88 56.43 -4.45 3.49
C ILE A 88 57.86 -4.86 3.41
N THR A 89 58.77 -3.87 3.40
CA THR A 89 60.23 -4.03 3.46
C THR A 89 60.71 -3.64 4.84
N PHE A 90 61.35 -4.55 5.54
CA PHE A 90 61.99 -4.31 6.81
C PHE A 90 63.46 -4.12 6.58
N THR A 91 64.05 -3.14 7.20
CA THR A 91 65.51 -2.83 7.15
C THR A 91 66.07 -2.77 8.55
N VAL A 92 67.15 -3.45 8.76
CA VAL A 92 67.96 -3.39 9.97
C VAL A 92 69.25 -2.64 9.65
N THR A 93 69.70 -1.81 10.59
CA THR A 93 70.92 -1.00 10.50
C THR A 93 71.77 -1.25 11.75
N ASP A 94 73.04 -1.55 11.60
CA ASP A 94 73.98 -1.66 12.69
C ASP A 94 74.47 -0.26 13.17
N PRO A 95 75.22 -0.18 14.28
CA PRO A 95 75.77 1.10 14.79
C PRO A 95 76.73 1.81 13.85
N GLU A 96 77.42 1.09 12.96
CA GLU A 96 78.30 1.59 11.92
C GLU A 96 77.63 2.05 10.66
N GLY A 97 76.31 1.78 10.50
CA GLY A 97 75.48 2.20 9.36
C GLY A 97 75.35 1.18 8.23
N ALA A 98 75.87 -0.06 8.40
CA ALA A 98 75.64 -1.10 7.43
C ALA A 98 74.19 -1.62 7.58
N THR A 99 73.54 -1.93 6.43
CA THR A 99 72.11 -2.28 6.35
C THR A 99 71.85 -3.60 5.69
N ALA A 100 70.82 -4.31 6.20
CA ALA A 100 70.26 -5.48 5.50
C ALA A 100 68.73 -5.33 5.42
N SER A 101 68.11 -5.76 4.32
CA SER A 101 66.66 -5.62 4.11
C SER A 101 66.04 -6.91 3.63
N THR A 102 64.82 -7.13 4.06
CA THR A 102 63.96 -8.23 3.53
C THR A 102 62.53 -7.73 3.31
N SER A 103 61.80 -8.36 2.39
CA SER A 103 60.46 -7.94 2.05
C SER A 103 59.49 -9.13 2.12
N ALA A 104 58.25 -8.86 2.55
CA ALA A 104 57.20 -9.83 2.52
C ALA A 104 55.91 -9.18 1.99
N ILE A 105 55.04 -9.99 1.34
CA ILE A 105 53.71 -9.55 0.90
C ILE A 105 52.68 -9.97 1.95
N PHE A 106 51.92 -9.01 2.44
CA PHE A 106 50.82 -9.20 3.37
C PHE A 106 49.51 -9.02 2.62
N THR A 107 48.73 -10.07 2.55
CA THR A 107 47.44 -10.09 1.80
C THR A 107 46.30 -10.33 2.76
N VAL A 108 45.30 -9.45 2.72
CA VAL A 108 43.99 -9.63 3.35
C VAL A 108 42.99 -9.90 2.24
N LYS A 109 42.38 -11.08 2.30
CA LYS A 109 41.35 -11.51 1.34
C LYS A 109 40.02 -10.97 1.74
N SER A 110 39.25 -10.47 0.79
CA SER A 110 37.84 -10.11 1.00
C SER A 110 37.03 -11.34 1.42
N VAL A 111 36.10 -11.13 2.33
CA VAL A 111 35.10 -12.10 2.76
C VAL A 111 33.75 -11.39 2.67
N ASN A 112 32.86 -11.92 1.85
CA ASN A 112 31.57 -11.30 1.64
C ASN A 112 30.81 -11.05 2.95
N ASP A 113 30.37 -9.84 3.16
CA ASP A 113 29.44 -9.46 4.20
C ASP A 113 28.01 -9.49 3.70
N ALA A 114 27.06 -9.81 4.54
CA ALA A 114 25.64 -9.71 4.17
C ALA A 114 25.18 -8.25 4.21
N PRO A 115 24.22 -7.86 3.37
CA PRO A 115 23.60 -6.54 3.42
C PRO A 115 23.07 -6.22 4.83
N VAL A 116 23.17 -4.97 5.23
CA VAL A 116 22.69 -4.48 6.54
C VAL A 116 21.48 -3.57 6.30
N ILE A 117 20.34 -3.92 6.90
CA ILE A 117 19.15 -3.06 6.90
C ILE A 117 19.42 -1.84 7.77
N SER A 118 19.04 -0.66 7.28
CA SER A 118 19.13 0.60 8.01
C SER A 118 18.34 0.53 9.33
N LYS A 119 18.91 1.04 10.40
CA LYS A 119 18.21 1.15 11.70
C LYS A 119 16.99 2.07 11.63
N ASP A 120 17.03 3.04 10.72
CA ASP A 120 15.97 4.02 10.49
C ASP A 120 14.99 3.56 9.39
N ALA A 121 15.07 2.28 8.98
CA ALA A 121 14.14 1.74 8.01
C ALA A 121 12.70 1.85 8.50
N SER A 122 11.80 2.34 7.64
CA SER A 122 10.39 2.49 7.95
C SER A 122 9.77 1.18 8.43
N GLN A 123 8.88 1.25 9.42
CA GLN A 123 8.09 0.11 9.90
C GLN A 123 6.82 -0.12 9.04
N GLY A 124 6.61 0.72 8.03
CA GLY A 124 5.44 0.72 7.15
C GLY A 124 4.69 2.03 7.17
N GLU A 125 3.46 2.02 6.69
CA GLU A 125 2.62 3.20 6.59
C GLU A 125 1.16 2.87 6.90
N LYS A 126 0.47 3.83 7.52
CA LYS A 126 -0.96 3.79 7.80
C LYS A 126 -1.63 4.96 7.08
N ILE A 127 -2.64 4.66 6.27
CA ILE A 127 -3.42 5.62 5.50
C ILE A 127 -4.91 5.41 5.73
N ARG A 128 -5.74 6.32 5.23
CA ARG A 128 -7.18 6.16 5.16
C ARG A 128 -7.58 5.54 3.82
N GLU A 129 -8.71 4.93 3.78
CA GLU A 129 -9.35 4.47 2.56
C GLU A 129 -9.44 5.58 1.52
N GLY A 130 -9.17 5.24 0.25
CA GLY A 130 -9.07 6.21 -0.84
C GLY A 130 -7.74 6.96 -0.95
N GLU A 131 -6.88 6.95 0.07
CA GLU A 131 -5.54 7.54 0.02
C GLU A 131 -4.52 6.59 -0.64
N LYS A 132 -3.31 7.11 -0.90
CA LYS A 132 -2.23 6.35 -1.55
C LYS A 132 -1.02 6.24 -0.63
N PHE A 133 -0.44 5.06 -0.56
CA PHE A 133 0.85 4.85 0.09
C PHE A 133 1.96 5.62 -0.62
N LYS A 134 2.94 6.10 0.15
CA LYS A 134 4.16 6.68 -0.39
C LYS A 134 5.04 5.58 -0.99
N SER A 135 5.76 5.94 -2.05
CA SER A 135 6.74 5.03 -2.62
C SER A 135 7.91 4.81 -1.66
N VAL A 136 8.37 3.57 -1.55
CA VAL A 136 9.52 3.19 -0.73
C VAL A 136 10.77 3.15 -1.60
N LEU A 137 11.79 3.94 -1.25
CA LEU A 137 13.09 3.94 -1.93
C LEU A 137 13.98 2.83 -1.39
N LEU A 138 14.24 1.79 -2.17
CA LEU A 138 14.99 0.60 -1.74
C LEU A 138 16.45 0.91 -1.38
N SER A 139 17.11 1.83 -2.09
CA SER A 139 18.51 2.22 -1.83
C SER A 139 18.73 2.87 -0.48
N SER A 140 17.67 3.38 0.18
CA SER A 140 17.73 3.93 1.52
C SER A 140 17.52 2.90 2.62
N LEU A 141 17.07 1.70 2.27
CA LEU A 141 16.72 0.67 3.25
C LEU A 141 17.90 -0.20 3.67
N ALA A 142 18.89 -0.37 2.81
CA ALA A 142 20.05 -1.23 3.11
C ALA A 142 21.34 -0.67 2.52
N SER A 143 22.46 -1.05 3.16
CA SER A 143 23.82 -0.86 2.68
C SER A 143 24.56 -2.19 2.75
N ASP A 144 25.67 -2.27 2.03
CA ASP A 144 26.53 -3.44 1.99
C ASP A 144 27.99 -2.97 2.08
N ALA A 145 28.85 -3.77 2.71
CA ALA A 145 30.26 -3.42 2.86
C ALA A 145 31.04 -3.63 1.57
N ASP A 146 30.67 -4.62 0.77
CA ASP A 146 31.40 -5.09 -0.40
C ASP A 146 30.76 -4.60 -1.72
N HIS A 147 29.46 -4.28 -1.69
CA HIS A 147 28.68 -3.98 -2.87
C HIS A 147 27.99 -2.64 -2.81
N SER A 148 27.82 -2.01 -3.97
CA SER A 148 27.05 -0.79 -4.07
C SER A 148 25.53 -1.09 -4.08
N ALA A 149 24.72 -0.12 -3.64
CA ALA A 149 23.25 -0.28 -3.56
C ALA A 149 22.59 -0.71 -4.90
N LYS A 150 23.21 -0.40 -6.05
CA LYS A 150 22.72 -0.80 -7.38
C LYS A 150 22.93 -2.29 -7.70
N ASP A 151 23.88 -2.94 -7.02
CA ASP A 151 24.23 -4.34 -7.23
C ASP A 151 23.35 -5.26 -6.36
N LEU A 152 22.67 -4.68 -5.35
CA LEU A 152 21.77 -5.39 -4.48
C LEU A 152 20.44 -5.70 -5.16
N LYS A 153 19.97 -6.94 -5.02
CA LYS A 153 18.69 -7.42 -5.58
C LYS A 153 17.62 -7.45 -4.51
N TRP A 154 16.46 -6.88 -4.81
CA TRP A 154 15.32 -6.86 -3.90
C TRP A 154 14.20 -7.77 -4.35
N THR A 155 13.58 -8.42 -3.37
CA THR A 155 12.32 -9.15 -3.54
C THR A 155 11.38 -8.79 -2.41
N ILE A 156 10.07 -8.81 -2.69
CA ILE A 156 9.04 -8.50 -1.70
C ILE A 156 8.02 -9.63 -1.70
N SER A 157 7.58 -10.02 -0.52
CA SER A 157 6.60 -11.08 -0.34
C SER A 157 5.67 -10.76 0.83
N GLY A 158 4.57 -11.53 0.95
CA GLY A 158 3.61 -11.40 2.05
C GLY A 158 2.35 -10.61 1.70
N ASN A 159 2.30 -10.01 0.48
CA ASN A 159 1.07 -9.38 -0.01
C ASN A 159 0.01 -10.43 -0.36
N LYS A 160 -1.24 -10.13 -0.05
CA LYS A 160 -2.42 -10.92 -0.40
C LYS A 160 -3.30 -10.15 -1.38
N ASP A 161 -3.77 -9.00 -0.94
CA ASP A 161 -4.67 -8.12 -1.69
C ASP A 161 -3.93 -6.89 -2.24
N LEU A 162 -2.92 -6.37 -1.51
CA LEU A 162 -2.13 -5.24 -1.98
C LEU A 162 -1.33 -5.58 -3.23
N ASN A 163 -1.36 -4.68 -4.21
CA ASN A 163 -0.53 -4.76 -5.39
C ASN A 163 0.84 -4.14 -5.10
N VAL A 164 1.90 -4.94 -5.20
CA VAL A 164 3.27 -4.52 -4.91
C VAL A 164 4.12 -4.63 -6.17
N LYS A 165 4.80 -3.56 -6.53
CA LYS A 165 5.65 -3.50 -7.72
C LYS A 165 6.97 -2.79 -7.42
N ILE A 166 8.09 -3.45 -7.75
CA ILE A 166 9.41 -2.84 -7.79
C ILE A 166 9.57 -2.16 -9.16
N ASN A 167 9.81 -0.87 -9.16
CA ASN A 167 9.98 -0.05 -10.35
C ASN A 167 11.44 -0.06 -10.84
N LYS A 168 11.68 0.41 -12.08
CA LYS A 168 13.03 0.47 -12.69
C LYS A 168 13.99 1.43 -11.99
N ASP A 169 13.46 2.40 -11.26
CA ASP A 169 14.20 3.40 -10.47
C ASP A 169 14.51 2.94 -9.03
N ASN A 170 14.33 1.65 -8.74
CA ASN A 170 14.47 1.06 -7.41
C ASN A 170 13.53 1.65 -6.35
N THR A 171 12.38 2.17 -6.75
CA THR A 171 11.28 2.47 -5.83
C THR A 171 10.28 1.33 -5.81
N VAL A 172 9.55 1.21 -4.70
CA VAL A 172 8.43 0.27 -4.57
C VAL A 172 7.13 1.04 -4.53
N SER A 173 6.23 0.70 -5.46
CA SER A 173 4.85 1.18 -5.45
C SER A 173 3.96 0.14 -4.78
N ILE A 174 3.17 0.56 -3.81
CA ILE A 174 2.19 -0.26 -3.11
C ILE A 174 0.83 0.39 -3.32
N THR A 175 -0.14 -0.37 -3.84
CA THR A 175 -1.49 0.14 -4.11
C THR A 175 -2.55 -0.84 -3.63
N THR A 176 -3.69 -0.31 -3.22
CA THR A 176 -4.89 -1.08 -2.89
C THR A 176 -5.52 -1.69 -4.14
N PRO A 177 -6.26 -2.81 -4.05
CA PRO A 177 -6.94 -3.43 -5.19
C PRO A 177 -8.07 -2.56 -5.77
N ASN A 178 -8.73 -1.76 -4.94
CA ASN A 178 -9.74 -0.78 -5.31
C ASN A 178 -9.77 0.35 -4.27
N ALA A 179 -10.59 1.38 -4.48
CA ALA A 179 -10.67 2.56 -3.61
C ALA A 179 -11.29 2.26 -2.24
N GLU A 180 -12.20 1.28 -2.19
CA GLU A 180 -12.96 0.88 -1.00
C GLU A 180 -12.26 -0.21 -0.16
N TRP A 181 -11.04 -0.58 -0.53
CA TRP A 181 -10.32 -1.62 0.19
C TRP A 181 -9.75 -1.07 1.50
N ASN A 182 -10.04 -1.74 2.59
CA ASN A 182 -9.42 -1.51 3.88
C ASN A 182 -8.88 -2.82 4.46
N GLY A 183 -7.85 -2.73 5.28
CA GLY A 183 -7.18 -3.90 5.80
C GLY A 183 -5.74 -3.63 6.22
N ARG A 184 -5.05 -4.70 6.59
CA ARG A 184 -3.67 -4.63 7.07
C ARG A 184 -2.87 -5.81 6.52
N GLU A 185 -1.73 -5.50 5.91
CA GLU A 185 -0.79 -6.50 5.42
C GLU A 185 0.64 -6.22 5.89
N MET A 186 1.38 -7.27 6.15
CA MET A 186 2.79 -7.21 6.52
C MET A 186 3.63 -7.74 5.37
N LEU A 187 4.38 -6.86 4.73
CA LEU A 187 5.28 -7.18 3.63
C LEU A 187 6.68 -7.47 4.15
N THR A 188 7.33 -8.48 3.60
CA THR A 188 8.72 -8.82 3.87
C THR A 188 9.58 -8.39 2.68
N PHE A 189 10.46 -7.42 2.92
CA PHE A 189 11.46 -6.93 1.98
C PHE A 189 12.74 -7.73 2.20
N THR A 190 13.19 -8.43 1.19
CA THR A 190 14.43 -9.22 1.20
C THR A 190 15.44 -8.59 0.26
N VAL A 191 16.60 -8.20 0.76
CA VAL A 191 17.75 -7.77 -0.01
C VAL A 191 18.75 -8.92 -0.12
N THR A 192 19.34 -9.09 -1.28
CA THR A 192 20.33 -10.14 -1.58
C THR A 192 21.49 -9.49 -2.33
N ASP A 193 22.72 -9.76 -1.87
CA ASP A 193 23.95 -9.35 -2.54
C ASP A 193 24.27 -10.26 -3.75
N PRO A 194 25.29 -9.96 -4.56
CA PRO A 194 25.71 -10.77 -5.69
C PRO A 194 26.16 -12.19 -5.32
N GLU A 195 26.71 -12.41 -4.12
CA GLU A 195 27.18 -13.69 -3.61
C GLU A 195 26.07 -14.53 -2.97
N GLY A 196 24.87 -13.93 -2.75
CA GLY A 196 23.68 -14.61 -2.28
C GLY A 196 23.40 -14.49 -0.78
N ALA A 197 24.19 -13.71 -0.05
CA ALA A 197 23.86 -13.41 1.35
C ALA A 197 22.67 -12.43 1.43
N LYS A 198 21.88 -12.52 2.52
CA LYS A 198 20.55 -11.87 2.58
C LYS A 198 20.31 -11.16 3.91
N ALA A 199 19.52 -10.09 3.81
CA ALA A 199 18.87 -9.48 4.98
C ALA A 199 17.38 -9.26 4.69
N ASN A 200 16.57 -9.27 5.75
CA ASN A 200 15.12 -9.10 5.66
C ASN A 200 14.64 -7.95 6.54
N HIS A 201 13.64 -7.23 6.06
CA HIS A 201 12.92 -6.22 6.82
C HIS A 201 11.41 -6.37 6.63
N ARG A 202 10.63 -6.21 7.70
CA ARG A 202 9.17 -6.31 7.67
C ARG A 202 8.56 -4.93 7.83
N MET A 203 7.63 -4.59 6.94
CA MET A 203 6.88 -3.35 6.97
C MET A 203 5.38 -3.66 6.98
N THR A 204 4.63 -2.94 7.79
CA THR A 204 3.17 -3.06 7.88
C THR A 204 2.51 -1.93 7.11
N PHE A 205 1.60 -2.29 6.20
CA PHE A 205 0.77 -1.35 5.44
C PHE A 205 -0.68 -1.54 5.88
N GLU A 206 -1.28 -0.46 6.38
CA GLU A 206 -2.64 -0.47 6.93
C GLU A 206 -3.48 0.62 6.27
N VAL A 207 -4.68 0.23 5.81
CA VAL A 207 -5.70 1.16 5.34
C VAL A 207 -6.86 1.10 6.32
N THR A 208 -7.16 2.23 6.95
CA THR A 208 -8.30 2.35 7.87
C THR A 208 -9.56 2.68 7.09
N PRO A 209 -10.68 2.00 7.40
CA PRO A 209 -11.95 2.27 6.74
C PRO A 209 -12.43 3.71 6.93
N VAL A 210 -13.10 4.22 5.93
CA VAL A 210 -13.83 5.50 5.97
C VAL A 210 -15.25 5.21 5.54
N ASN A 211 -16.24 5.55 6.37
CA ASN A 211 -17.64 5.28 6.03
C ASN A 211 -18.11 6.10 4.83
N ASP A 212 -18.64 5.44 3.85
CA ASP A 212 -19.29 6.01 2.67
C ASP A 212 -20.80 6.20 2.85
N SER A 213 -21.40 7.01 1.99
CA SER A 213 -22.85 7.19 1.99
C SER A 213 -23.53 6.14 1.12
N PRO A 214 -24.67 5.59 1.56
CA PRO A 214 -25.47 4.73 0.71
C PRO A 214 -25.91 5.44 -0.57
N LYS A 215 -26.10 4.69 -1.65
CA LYS A 215 -26.61 5.18 -2.94
C LYS A 215 -27.86 4.44 -3.32
N ILE A 216 -28.97 5.20 -3.53
CA ILE A 216 -30.23 4.65 -4.01
C ILE A 216 -30.11 4.39 -5.52
N GLN A 217 -30.37 3.15 -5.91
CA GLN A 217 -30.49 2.75 -7.32
C GLN A 217 -31.86 3.16 -7.83
N LYS A 218 -31.98 3.32 -9.17
CA LYS A 218 -33.21 3.77 -9.81
C LYS A 218 -34.40 2.85 -9.48
N ILE A 219 -35.41 3.38 -8.82
CA ILE A 219 -36.70 2.75 -8.58
C ILE A 219 -37.68 3.28 -9.65
N ALA A 220 -38.45 2.40 -10.24
CA ALA A 220 -39.41 2.77 -11.27
C ALA A 220 -40.65 3.48 -10.68
N ASN A 221 -41.14 4.47 -11.37
CA ASN A 221 -42.44 5.07 -11.09
C ASN A 221 -43.55 4.06 -11.34
N GLN A 222 -44.68 4.21 -10.68
CA GLN A 222 -45.82 3.34 -10.90
C GLN A 222 -47.09 4.15 -11.24
N THR A 223 -47.80 3.72 -12.27
CA THR A 223 -49.11 4.24 -12.68
C THR A 223 -50.09 3.08 -12.74
N ILE A 224 -51.22 3.23 -12.07
CA ILE A 224 -52.30 2.26 -12.06
C ILE A 224 -53.61 2.95 -12.44
N LYS A 225 -54.63 2.17 -12.70
CA LYS A 225 -56.00 2.67 -12.78
C LYS A 225 -56.68 2.60 -11.42
N GLU A 226 -57.68 3.39 -11.23
CA GLU A 226 -58.55 3.35 -10.09
C GLU A 226 -59.05 1.94 -9.82
N GLY A 227 -59.07 1.51 -8.55
CA GLY A 227 -59.40 0.16 -8.14
C GLY A 227 -58.30 -0.88 -8.24
N GLU A 228 -57.19 -0.59 -8.95
CA GLU A 228 -56.01 -1.47 -9.04
C GLU A 228 -55.08 -1.26 -7.82
N LYS A 229 -54.08 -2.15 -7.70
CA LYS A 229 -53.09 -2.11 -6.61
C LYS A 229 -51.66 -1.87 -7.15
N PHE A 230 -50.92 -1.01 -6.48
CA PHE A 230 -49.49 -0.85 -6.74
C PHE A 230 -48.71 -2.10 -6.34
N ASN A 231 -47.61 -2.36 -7.04
CA ASN A 231 -46.67 -3.39 -6.68
C ASN A 231 -45.79 -2.92 -5.51
N PRO A 232 -45.66 -3.70 -4.43
CA PRO A 232 -44.77 -3.39 -3.34
C PRO A 232 -43.31 -3.38 -3.82
N VAL A 233 -42.49 -2.46 -3.30
CA VAL A 233 -41.09 -2.33 -3.67
C VAL A 233 -40.20 -2.80 -2.52
N ARG A 234 -39.37 -3.82 -2.74
CA ARG A 234 -38.34 -4.26 -1.79
C ARG A 234 -37.15 -3.32 -1.86
N LEU A 235 -37.04 -2.38 -0.92
CA LEU A 235 -36.07 -1.30 -0.94
C LEU A 235 -34.60 -1.79 -0.84
N ASP A 236 -34.36 -2.92 -0.19
CA ASP A 236 -33.03 -3.55 -0.08
C ASP A 236 -32.41 -3.88 -1.45
N GLN A 237 -33.21 -4.06 -2.49
CA GLN A 237 -32.74 -4.33 -3.84
C GLN A 237 -32.25 -3.06 -4.57
N PHE A 238 -32.55 -1.89 -4.02
CA PHE A 238 -32.33 -0.60 -4.64
C PHE A 238 -31.35 0.28 -3.85
N VAL A 239 -30.57 -0.30 -2.96
CA VAL A 239 -29.50 0.43 -2.24
C VAL A 239 -28.17 -0.30 -2.39
N LYS A 240 -27.11 0.46 -2.55
CA LYS A 240 -25.73 -0.01 -2.48
C LYS A 240 -24.96 0.88 -1.52
N ASP A 241 -24.13 0.24 -0.72
CA ASP A 241 -23.25 0.89 0.23
C ASP A 241 -21.97 0.05 0.32
N PRO A 242 -20.77 0.63 0.25
CA PRO A 242 -19.51 -0.11 0.34
C PRO A 242 -19.30 -0.80 1.69
N ASP A 243 -19.72 -0.14 2.78
CA ASP A 243 -19.44 -0.53 4.16
C ASP A 243 -20.54 -1.34 4.82
N ASN A 244 -21.79 -1.11 4.39
CA ASN A 244 -22.96 -1.61 5.09
C ASN A 244 -23.86 -2.47 4.19
N LYS A 245 -24.43 -3.50 4.77
CA LYS A 245 -25.39 -4.35 4.04
C LYS A 245 -26.74 -3.65 3.92
N PRO A 246 -27.52 -3.93 2.84
CA PRO A 246 -28.86 -3.36 2.67
C PRO A 246 -29.79 -3.57 3.87
N ALA A 247 -29.59 -4.67 4.62
CA ALA A 247 -30.38 -5.00 5.80
C ALA A 247 -30.14 -4.05 7.01
N GLU A 248 -29.01 -3.35 7.01
CA GLU A 248 -28.63 -2.41 8.08
C GLU A 248 -29.14 -0.99 7.82
N MET A 249 -29.64 -0.74 6.62
CA MET A 249 -30.15 0.55 6.19
C MET A 249 -31.46 0.93 6.84
N LYS A 250 -31.59 2.21 7.18
CA LYS A 250 -32.82 2.83 7.71
C LYS A 250 -33.51 3.61 6.61
N TRP A 251 -34.68 3.15 6.19
CA TRP A 251 -35.52 3.81 5.19
C TRP A 251 -36.60 4.68 5.82
N SER A 252 -36.92 5.79 5.20
CA SER A 252 -37.98 6.70 5.61
C SER A 252 -38.55 7.46 4.41
N VAL A 253 -39.78 7.97 4.53
CA VAL A 253 -40.40 8.92 3.59
C VAL A 253 -40.24 10.32 4.14
N LYS A 254 -39.54 11.21 3.42
CA LYS A 254 -39.27 12.58 3.89
C LYS A 254 -40.49 13.49 3.81
N ASN A 255 -41.31 13.33 2.78
CA ASN A 255 -42.44 14.20 2.48
C ASN A 255 -43.80 13.59 2.83
N LEU A 256 -43.86 12.78 3.89
CA LEU A 256 -45.09 12.07 4.28
C LEU A 256 -46.28 13.02 4.54
N LYS A 257 -46.00 14.23 5.03
CA LYS A 257 -47.00 15.27 5.27
C LYS A 257 -47.59 15.88 4.01
N ASP A 258 -46.87 15.81 2.91
CA ASP A 258 -47.23 16.38 1.59
C ASP A 258 -47.95 15.37 0.70
N ILE A 259 -48.12 14.14 1.19
CA ILE A 259 -48.81 13.09 0.45
C ILE A 259 -50.31 13.42 0.40
N LYS A 260 -50.90 13.34 -0.78
CA LYS A 260 -52.34 13.61 -1.00
C LYS A 260 -53.20 12.76 -0.05
N LYS A 261 -54.12 13.38 0.68
CA LYS A 261 -55.06 12.67 1.54
C LYS A 261 -55.82 11.65 0.70
N GLY A 262 -55.94 10.41 1.19
CA GLY A 262 -56.50 9.28 0.45
C GLY A 262 -55.47 8.34 -0.14
N LEU A 263 -54.19 8.74 -0.23
CA LEU A 263 -53.06 7.85 -0.60
C LEU A 263 -52.29 7.48 0.69
N LYS A 264 -52.22 6.21 0.99
CA LYS A 264 -51.48 5.65 2.12
C LYS A 264 -50.08 5.18 1.66
N VAL A 265 -49.05 5.66 2.33
CA VAL A 265 -47.64 5.31 2.06
C VAL A 265 -47.01 4.78 3.34
N GLU A 266 -46.47 3.59 3.29
CA GLU A 266 -45.85 2.91 4.41
C GLU A 266 -44.58 2.18 4.03
N ILE A 267 -43.56 2.20 4.89
CA ILE A 267 -42.40 1.32 4.81
C ILE A 267 -42.51 0.30 5.94
N THR A 268 -42.64 -0.97 5.56
CA THR A 268 -42.78 -2.05 6.55
C THR A 268 -41.50 -2.34 7.31
N PRO A 269 -41.54 -3.04 8.46
CA PRO A 269 -40.34 -3.49 9.18
C PRO A 269 -39.40 -4.36 8.32
N SER A 270 -39.92 -5.03 7.29
CA SER A 270 -39.14 -5.79 6.29
C SER A 270 -38.58 -4.90 5.15
N ARG A 271 -38.61 -3.57 5.33
CA ARG A 271 -38.11 -2.57 4.37
C ARG A 271 -38.75 -2.64 2.99
N GLN A 272 -40.06 -2.90 2.99
CA GLN A 272 -40.88 -2.89 1.79
C GLN A 272 -41.70 -1.61 1.74
N LEU A 273 -41.58 -0.84 0.66
CA LEU A 273 -42.44 0.31 0.40
C LEU A 273 -43.79 -0.22 -0.12
N GLN A 274 -44.85 0.15 0.59
CA GLN A 274 -46.22 -0.12 0.20
C GLN A 274 -46.98 1.18 -0.03
N VAL A 275 -47.62 1.31 -1.16
CA VAL A 275 -48.47 2.45 -1.50
C VAL A 275 -49.85 1.93 -1.85
N SER A 276 -50.89 2.52 -1.29
CA SER A 276 -52.26 2.10 -1.53
C SER A 276 -53.26 3.24 -1.47
N ALA A 277 -54.36 3.16 -2.21
CA ALA A 277 -55.51 4.04 -2.06
C ALA A 277 -56.33 3.67 -0.85
N GLU A 278 -56.96 4.63 -0.14
CA GLU A 278 -57.88 4.38 0.98
C GLU A 278 -59.18 3.71 0.55
N ASN A 279 -59.63 4.01 -0.67
CA ASN A 279 -60.83 3.39 -1.24
C ASN A 279 -60.68 3.15 -2.73
N LYS A 280 -61.54 2.34 -3.32
CA LYS A 280 -61.49 1.88 -4.70
C LYS A 280 -61.77 2.99 -5.76
N HIS A 281 -62.44 4.10 -5.34
CA HIS A 281 -62.77 5.23 -6.21
C HIS A 281 -61.79 6.41 -5.99
N PHE A 282 -60.63 6.17 -5.35
CA PHE A 282 -59.61 7.20 -5.14
C PHE A 282 -58.70 7.30 -6.37
N TRP A 283 -58.60 8.49 -6.90
CA TRP A 283 -57.63 8.84 -7.94
C TRP A 283 -56.77 10.00 -7.54
N CYS A 284 -55.54 10.08 -8.04
CA CYS A 284 -54.67 11.21 -7.86
C CYS A 284 -53.74 11.38 -9.06
N PRO A 285 -53.41 12.65 -9.41
CA PRO A 285 -52.35 12.90 -10.36
C PRO A 285 -51.01 12.41 -9.80
N SER A 286 -49.99 12.46 -10.62
CA SER A 286 -48.65 12.03 -10.26
C SER A 286 -48.19 12.65 -8.90
N GLN A 287 -48.10 11.78 -7.88
CA GLN A 287 -47.74 12.14 -6.52
C GLN A 287 -46.26 11.82 -6.28
N PRO A 288 -45.40 12.82 -5.95
CA PRO A 288 -44.02 12.57 -5.58
C PRO A 288 -43.92 11.96 -4.19
N ILE A 289 -43.12 10.90 -4.05
CA ILE A 289 -42.75 10.27 -2.80
C ILE A 289 -41.22 10.34 -2.69
N THR A 290 -40.71 11.10 -1.73
CA THR A 290 -39.29 11.27 -1.49
C THR A 290 -38.83 10.29 -0.43
N LEU A 291 -38.11 9.26 -0.87
CA LEU A 291 -37.46 8.28 -0.02
C LEU A 291 -36.12 8.83 0.51
N ARG A 292 -35.78 8.48 1.72
CA ARG A 292 -34.47 8.65 2.32
C ARG A 292 -33.97 7.31 2.84
N VAL A 293 -32.75 6.93 2.49
CA VAL A 293 -32.02 5.84 3.12
C VAL A 293 -30.88 6.41 3.95
N ALA A 294 -30.59 5.81 5.08
CA ALA A 294 -29.44 6.16 5.90
C ALA A 294 -28.74 4.89 6.39
N ASP A 295 -27.42 4.94 6.43
CA ASP A 295 -26.56 3.94 7.04
C ASP A 295 -26.60 4.02 8.60
N PRO A 296 -25.95 3.10 9.31
CA PRO A 296 -25.85 3.15 10.78
C PRO A 296 -25.09 4.36 11.30
N ALA A 297 -24.15 4.94 10.51
CA ALA A 297 -23.38 6.14 10.88
C ALA A 297 -24.18 7.44 10.67
N GLY A 298 -25.32 7.37 9.92
CA GLY A 298 -26.23 8.50 9.68
C GLY A 298 -26.04 9.20 8.34
N TYR A 299 -25.05 8.78 7.53
CA TYR A 299 -24.91 9.26 6.15
C TYR A 299 -26.08 8.77 5.31
N ALA A 300 -26.51 9.55 4.34
CA ALA A 300 -27.78 9.28 3.68
C ALA A 300 -27.83 9.74 2.22
N ASP A 301 -28.72 9.08 1.47
CA ASP A 301 -29.12 9.48 0.14
C ASP A 301 -30.64 9.64 0.05
N THR A 302 -31.09 10.37 -0.94
CA THR A 302 -32.52 10.60 -1.18
C THR A 302 -32.88 10.45 -2.65
N MET A 303 -34.09 9.90 -2.89
CA MET A 303 -34.63 9.73 -4.22
C MET A 303 -36.13 10.03 -4.25
N THR A 304 -36.61 10.75 -5.25
CA THR A 304 -38.04 10.96 -5.48
C THR A 304 -38.52 10.03 -6.58
N ILE A 305 -39.58 9.33 -6.30
CA ILE A 305 -40.33 8.46 -7.20
C ILE A 305 -41.79 8.92 -7.29
N PHE A 306 -42.47 8.57 -8.38
CA PHE A 306 -43.81 9.05 -8.65
C PHE A 306 -44.81 7.92 -8.71
N TYR A 307 -45.96 8.13 -8.04
CA TYR A 307 -47.10 7.25 -8.04
C TYR A 307 -48.32 7.98 -8.60
N GLU A 308 -49.02 7.38 -9.52
CA GLU A 308 -50.19 7.95 -10.16
C GLU A 308 -51.35 6.96 -10.16
N ILE A 309 -52.58 7.42 -9.86
CA ILE A 309 -53.81 6.65 -10.03
C ILE A 309 -54.68 7.41 -10.99
N LYS A 310 -54.87 6.83 -12.19
CA LYS A 310 -55.72 7.39 -13.21
C LYS A 310 -57.18 7.11 -12.89
N SER A 311 -58.02 8.14 -12.97
CA SER A 311 -59.46 7.99 -12.83
C SER A 311 -60.04 7.07 -13.93
N VAL A 312 -61.01 6.31 -13.57
CA VAL A 312 -61.85 5.50 -14.46
C VAL A 312 -63.27 5.96 -14.30
N ASN A 313 -63.95 6.29 -15.40
CA ASN A 313 -65.35 6.75 -15.34
C ASN A 313 -66.27 5.67 -14.78
N ASP A 314 -66.93 5.97 -13.67
CA ASP A 314 -67.96 5.15 -13.03
C ASP A 314 -69.35 5.52 -13.56
N ALA A 315 -70.25 4.56 -13.58
CA ALA A 315 -71.62 4.86 -13.93
C ALA A 315 -72.32 5.56 -12.74
N PRO A 316 -73.13 6.60 -13.00
CA PRO A 316 -73.89 7.25 -11.95
C PRO A 316 -74.85 6.24 -11.26
N THR A 317 -75.06 6.43 -9.99
CA THR A 317 -76.01 5.63 -9.17
C THR A 317 -77.17 6.49 -8.75
N MET A 318 -78.36 5.87 -8.69
CA MET A 318 -79.55 6.55 -8.20
C MET A 318 -80.05 5.91 -6.92
N LYS A 319 -80.44 6.74 -5.99
CA LYS A 319 -81.19 6.33 -4.79
C LYS A 319 -82.64 6.09 -5.14
N ASP A 320 -83.31 5.22 -4.39
CA ASP A 320 -84.73 4.98 -4.56
C ASP A 320 -85.53 6.24 -4.29
N ILE A 321 -86.44 6.59 -5.19
CA ILE A 321 -87.37 7.67 -5.03
C ILE A 321 -88.63 7.13 -4.37
N GLN A 322 -88.95 7.71 -3.18
CA GLN A 322 -90.17 7.32 -2.48
C GLN A 322 -91.42 7.74 -3.23
N GLY A 323 -92.30 6.82 -3.45
CA GLY A 323 -93.58 7.11 -4.08
C GLY A 323 -94.43 8.07 -3.23
N GLN A 324 -95.21 8.90 -3.90
CA GLN A 324 -96.09 9.88 -3.25
C GLN A 324 -97.51 9.41 -3.37
N LYS A 325 -98.33 9.53 -2.30
CA LYS A 325 -99.82 9.33 -2.30
C LYS A 325 -100.47 10.66 -1.98
N ILE A 326 -101.41 11.03 -2.80
CA ILE A 326 -102.16 12.27 -2.65
C ILE A 326 -103.65 12.01 -2.70
N ARG A 327 -104.49 12.95 -2.20
CA ARG A 327 -105.89 12.95 -2.35
C ARG A 327 -106.32 13.46 -3.74
N GLU A 328 -107.48 13.12 -4.21
CA GLU A 328 -108.04 13.67 -5.47
C GLU A 328 -108.04 15.21 -5.41
N LYS A 329 -107.63 15.81 -6.55
CA LYS A 329 -107.40 17.27 -6.75
C LYS A 329 -106.24 17.90 -6.04
N ALA A 330 -105.33 17.14 -5.36
CA ALA A 330 -104.04 17.60 -4.81
C ALA A 330 -102.96 17.44 -5.89
N GLN A 331 -101.86 18.19 -5.75
CA GLN A 331 -100.68 18.11 -6.64
C GLN A 331 -99.56 17.30 -5.99
N PHE A 332 -98.83 16.46 -6.75
CA PHE A 332 -97.66 15.82 -6.31
C PHE A 332 -96.55 16.85 -6.05
N ARG A 333 -95.71 16.61 -5.05
CA ARG A 333 -94.55 17.37 -4.78
C ARG A 333 -93.51 17.19 -5.89
N GLU A 334 -92.93 18.25 -6.30
CA GLU A 334 -91.77 18.23 -7.22
C GLU A 334 -90.63 17.36 -6.66
N ILE A 335 -90.10 16.50 -7.50
CA ILE A 335 -88.92 15.66 -7.14
C ILE A 335 -87.72 16.25 -7.85
N LYS A 336 -86.77 16.77 -7.10
CA LYS A 336 -85.48 17.21 -7.61
C LYS A 336 -84.56 16.04 -7.80
N LEU A 337 -84.42 15.56 -9.01
CA LEU A 337 -83.70 14.34 -9.37
C LEU A 337 -82.21 14.41 -8.99
N ASP A 338 -81.63 15.60 -9.05
CA ASP A 338 -80.22 15.85 -8.70
C ASP A 338 -79.87 15.38 -7.25
N GLN A 339 -80.86 15.32 -6.34
CA GLN A 339 -80.74 14.85 -4.95
C GLN A 339 -80.66 13.33 -4.84
N TYR A 340 -81.04 12.63 -5.90
CA TYR A 340 -81.09 11.15 -5.93
C TYR A 340 -79.96 10.54 -6.78
N VAL A 341 -79.26 11.33 -7.57
CA VAL A 341 -78.16 10.88 -8.38
C VAL A 341 -76.82 11.13 -7.64
N MET A 342 -75.96 10.15 -7.68
CA MET A 342 -74.59 10.25 -7.21
C MET A 342 -73.68 9.70 -8.29
N ASP A 343 -72.65 10.48 -8.60
CA ASP A 343 -71.57 10.12 -9.50
C ASP A 343 -70.21 10.24 -8.75
N SER A 344 -69.38 9.23 -8.85
CA SER A 344 -68.10 9.19 -8.14
C SER A 344 -67.07 10.15 -8.77
N ASP A 345 -67.19 10.40 -10.08
CA ASP A 345 -66.25 11.16 -10.91
C ASP A 345 -66.67 12.59 -11.12
N HIS A 346 -67.93 12.88 -11.02
CA HIS A 346 -68.55 14.21 -11.29
C HIS A 346 -69.37 14.66 -10.05
N ARG A 347 -69.13 15.87 -9.62
CA ARG A 347 -69.88 16.51 -8.51
C ARG A 347 -70.86 17.53 -9.06
#